data_e61b6bcf92d50ea80463f009c4961632
#
_entry.id   e61b6bcf92d50ea80463f009c4961632
#
_cell.length_a   1.000
_cell.length_b   1.000
_cell.length_c   1.000
_cell.angle_alpha   90.00
_cell.angle_beta   90.00
_cell.angle_gamma   90.00
#
_symmetry.space_group_name_H-M   'P 1'
#
loop_
_entity.id
_entity.type
_entity.pdbx_description
1 polymer ?
#
loop_
_entity_poly.entity_id
_entity_poly.type
_entity_poly.pdbx_seq_one_letter_code
_entity_poly.pdbx_strand_id
1 'polypeptide(L)'
;MCKVLPEHDTVLEPHWAVAGHDGGWQLLARVEAPSVKPDARGALAGWEATPHQRFERLLRETQVPIGVLITDEELRLVYAPSRETSGWIAFLLRPLATVAGRPMLGGLKLLLDSFRLFNDAENRRLPAVLKASRDAQTTVSTILAEQVVGALHELLRGLTAAEPKLIGALAAEQPQHLYEGLLTVLMRLVFILYAEDRDLTPSCTDEKARALYEQGYSVRGLHAKLLDDQARYPDTIEERRGAWGRLIALFRPIHAGDRTGWIRARGGKLFNPDAFPLLKAAQIRRSRRASSRSPMAACCASSKGC
;
A
#
# COMPACT_ATOMS: atom_id res chain seq x y z
N MET A 1 1.58 -20.75 -35.32
CA MET A 1 0.29 -20.74 -34.60
C MET A 1 -0.30 -19.36 -34.77
N CYS A 2 -1.34 -19.21 -35.56
CA CYS A 2 -1.97 -17.93 -35.84
C CYS A 2 -3.42 -17.97 -35.38
N LYS A 3 -3.94 -16.86 -34.86
CA LYS A 3 -5.36 -16.71 -34.57
C LYS A 3 -5.93 -15.55 -35.37
N VAL A 4 -6.91 -15.84 -36.19
CA VAL A 4 -7.67 -14.86 -36.93
C VAL A 4 -8.75 -14.31 -35.99
N LEU A 5 -8.83 -12.99 -35.95
CA LEU A 5 -9.89 -12.25 -35.23
C LEU A 5 -10.82 -11.63 -36.31
N PRO A 6 -11.91 -12.29 -36.69
CA PRO A 6 -12.80 -11.80 -37.70
C PRO A 6 -13.42 -10.43 -37.39
N GLU A 7 -13.67 -10.18 -36.12
CA GLU A 7 -14.22 -8.92 -35.60
C GLU A 7 -13.30 -7.71 -35.80
N HIS A 8 -12.02 -7.94 -36.03
CA HIS A 8 -11.01 -6.88 -36.22
C HIS A 8 -10.24 -6.99 -37.51
N ASP A 9 -10.60 -7.92 -38.39
CA ASP A 9 -9.89 -8.24 -39.64
C ASP A 9 -8.35 -8.34 -39.44
N THR A 10 -7.95 -8.97 -38.34
CA THR A 10 -6.55 -9.01 -37.90
C THR A 10 -6.16 -10.44 -37.56
N VAL A 11 -4.90 -10.77 -37.86
CA VAL A 11 -4.28 -12.03 -37.48
C VAL A 11 -3.30 -11.78 -36.34
N LEU A 12 -3.50 -12.47 -35.22
CA LEU A 12 -2.55 -12.47 -34.08
C LEU A 12 -1.66 -13.70 -34.20
N GLU A 13 -0.35 -13.48 -34.16
CA GLU A 13 0.63 -14.55 -34.18
C GLU A 13 1.78 -14.27 -33.21
N PRO A 14 2.30 -15.31 -32.55
CA PRO A 14 3.54 -15.21 -31.77
C PRO A 14 4.73 -15.32 -32.72
N HIS A 15 5.88 -14.77 -32.35
CA HIS A 15 7.14 -15.01 -33.06
C HIS A 15 7.71 -16.40 -32.70
N TRP A 16 7.53 -16.83 -31.48
CA TRP A 16 7.95 -18.15 -31.02
C TRP A 16 6.87 -18.77 -30.12
N ALA A 17 6.78 -20.09 -30.23
CA ALA A 17 5.95 -20.91 -29.36
C ALA A 17 6.78 -22.07 -28.83
N VAL A 18 6.72 -22.30 -27.53
CA VAL A 18 7.44 -23.37 -26.84
C VAL A 18 6.46 -24.49 -26.55
N ALA A 19 6.75 -25.70 -27.06
CA ALA A 19 5.93 -26.88 -26.82
C ALA A 19 6.20 -27.48 -25.43
N GLY A 20 5.13 -27.93 -24.77
CA GLY A 20 5.22 -28.75 -23.56
C GLY A 20 5.44 -30.23 -23.86
N HIS A 21 5.68 -31.02 -22.84
CA HIS A 21 5.86 -32.49 -22.96
C HIS A 21 4.59 -33.23 -23.41
N ASP A 22 3.44 -32.63 -23.21
CA ASP A 22 2.12 -33.14 -23.60
C ASP A 22 1.75 -32.87 -25.05
N GLY A 23 2.66 -32.27 -25.82
CA GLY A 23 2.43 -31.85 -27.22
C GLY A 23 1.62 -30.56 -27.36
N GLY A 24 1.14 -29.98 -26.27
CA GLY A 24 0.50 -28.65 -26.24
C GLY A 24 1.51 -27.52 -26.21
N TRP A 25 1.04 -26.29 -26.42
CA TRP A 25 1.86 -25.09 -26.30
C TRP A 25 1.88 -24.61 -24.84
N GLN A 26 3.06 -24.34 -24.30
CA GLN A 26 3.24 -23.99 -22.90
C GLN A 26 3.57 -22.50 -22.71
N LEU A 27 4.27 -21.90 -23.66
CA LEU A 27 4.67 -20.49 -23.62
C LEU A 27 4.70 -19.90 -25.02
N LEU A 28 4.20 -18.68 -25.15
CA LEU A 28 4.31 -17.91 -26.38
C LEU A 28 5.24 -16.73 -26.17
N ALA A 29 6.00 -16.37 -27.20
CA ALA A 29 6.84 -15.18 -27.15
C ALA A 29 6.59 -14.29 -28.38
N ARG A 30 6.54 -12.99 -28.13
CA ARG A 30 6.40 -11.97 -29.16
C ARG A 30 7.37 -10.82 -28.92
N VAL A 31 8.03 -10.39 -30.00
CA VAL A 31 8.89 -9.21 -29.99
C VAL A 31 8.17 -8.11 -30.77
N GLU A 32 8.08 -6.94 -30.20
CA GLU A 32 7.53 -5.78 -30.90
C GLU A 32 8.63 -5.02 -31.64
N ALA A 33 8.25 -4.23 -32.62
CA ALA A 33 9.17 -3.39 -33.39
C ALA A 33 9.87 -2.36 -32.45
N PRO A 34 11.08 -1.91 -32.80
CA PRO A 34 11.77 -0.89 -32.03
C PRO A 34 10.90 0.36 -31.78
N SER A 35 11.04 0.96 -30.61
CA SER A 35 10.30 2.14 -30.15
C SER A 35 8.79 1.93 -29.87
N VAL A 36 8.28 0.72 -30.01
CA VAL A 36 6.90 0.40 -29.65
C VAL A 36 6.79 0.22 -28.14
N LYS A 37 5.96 1.05 -27.50
CA LYS A 37 5.68 0.92 -26.06
C LYS A 37 4.53 -0.05 -25.82
N PRO A 38 4.67 -0.98 -24.86
CA PRO A 38 3.65 -2.01 -24.63
C PRO A 38 2.26 -1.47 -24.29
N ASP A 39 2.19 -0.28 -23.67
CA ASP A 39 0.96 0.36 -23.24
C ASP A 39 0.50 1.51 -24.16
N ALA A 40 1.23 1.80 -25.23
CA ALA A 40 0.81 2.81 -26.19
C ALA A 40 -0.30 2.24 -27.10
N ARG A 41 -1.40 2.97 -27.21
CA ARG A 41 -2.46 2.62 -28.16
C ARG A 41 -1.98 2.84 -29.57
N GLY A 42 -2.21 1.85 -30.42
CA GLY A 42 -1.93 1.93 -31.84
C GLY A 42 -3.06 1.25 -32.63
N ALA A 43 -3.46 1.86 -33.74
CA ALA A 43 -4.42 1.25 -34.64
C ALA A 43 -3.73 0.16 -35.45
N LEU A 44 -4.28 -1.05 -35.45
CA LEU A 44 -3.93 -2.13 -36.35
C LEU A 44 -5.23 -2.61 -37.02
N ALA A 45 -5.36 -2.43 -38.33
CA ALA A 45 -6.54 -2.88 -39.08
C ALA A 45 -7.89 -2.48 -38.43
N GLY A 46 -8.00 -1.23 -37.91
CA GLY A 46 -9.21 -0.72 -37.26
C GLY A 46 -9.38 -1.11 -35.78
N TRP A 47 -8.48 -1.91 -35.20
CA TRP A 47 -8.50 -2.27 -33.79
C TRP A 47 -7.54 -1.39 -32.99
N GLU A 48 -8.11 -0.46 -32.19
CA GLU A 48 -7.36 0.35 -31.22
C GLU A 48 -7.05 -0.46 -29.97
N ALA A 49 -5.90 -1.09 -29.96
CA ALA A 49 -5.44 -1.83 -28.78
C ALA A 49 -3.94 -1.63 -28.59
N THR A 50 -3.50 -1.74 -27.34
CA THR A 50 -2.06 -1.72 -27.01
C THR A 50 -1.41 -3.04 -27.43
N PRO A 51 -0.09 -3.07 -27.72
CA PRO A 51 0.64 -4.32 -27.94
C PRO A 51 0.42 -5.35 -26.84
N HIS A 52 0.38 -4.89 -25.58
CA HIS A 52 0.07 -5.73 -24.45
C HIS A 52 -1.33 -6.37 -24.53
N GLN A 53 -2.36 -5.58 -24.81
CA GLN A 53 -3.74 -6.09 -24.97
C GLN A 53 -3.89 -7.08 -26.13
N ARG A 54 -3.20 -6.83 -27.23
CA ARG A 54 -3.16 -7.78 -28.37
C ARG A 54 -2.50 -9.09 -27.98
N PHE A 55 -1.40 -9.01 -27.25
CA PHE A 55 -0.71 -10.19 -26.76
C PHE A 55 -1.53 -10.98 -25.73
N GLU A 56 -2.20 -10.30 -24.79
CA GLU A 56 -3.16 -10.95 -23.88
C GLU A 56 -4.27 -11.67 -24.64
N ARG A 57 -4.84 -11.03 -25.67
CA ARG A 57 -5.88 -11.64 -26.48
C ARG A 57 -5.36 -12.90 -27.17
N LEU A 58 -4.14 -12.86 -27.72
CA LEU A 58 -3.49 -14.02 -28.33
C LEU A 58 -3.36 -15.17 -27.34
N LEU A 59 -2.88 -14.91 -26.13
CA LEU A 59 -2.74 -15.93 -25.08
C LEU A 59 -4.08 -16.59 -24.72
N ARG A 60 -5.14 -15.81 -24.58
CA ARG A 60 -6.48 -16.32 -24.29
C ARG A 60 -7.07 -17.14 -25.42
N GLU A 61 -6.95 -16.66 -26.67
CA GLU A 61 -7.47 -17.35 -27.85
C GLU A 61 -6.72 -18.67 -28.15
N THR A 62 -5.44 -18.72 -27.81
CA THR A 62 -4.62 -19.92 -27.97
C THR A 62 -4.71 -20.87 -26.78
N GLN A 63 -5.35 -20.44 -25.69
CA GLN A 63 -5.42 -21.15 -24.40
C GLN A 63 -4.05 -21.43 -23.79
N VAL A 64 -3.03 -20.66 -24.15
CA VAL A 64 -1.70 -20.71 -23.55
C VAL A 64 -1.62 -19.61 -22.50
N PRO A 65 -1.62 -19.94 -21.20
CA PRO A 65 -1.81 -18.94 -20.16
C PRO A 65 -0.59 -18.05 -19.92
N ILE A 66 0.57 -18.38 -20.46
CA ILE A 66 1.83 -17.69 -20.20
C ILE A 66 2.45 -17.25 -21.52
N GLY A 67 2.96 -16.01 -21.52
CA GLY A 67 3.72 -15.50 -22.63
C GLY A 67 4.76 -14.46 -22.23
N VAL A 68 5.71 -14.22 -23.12
CA VAL A 68 6.75 -13.21 -22.98
C VAL A 68 6.59 -12.19 -24.09
N LEU A 69 6.32 -10.94 -23.72
CA LEU A 69 6.29 -9.80 -24.63
C LEU A 69 7.60 -9.02 -24.46
N ILE A 70 8.33 -8.85 -25.56
CA ILE A 70 9.64 -8.21 -25.56
C ILE A 70 9.59 -6.94 -26.37
N THR A 71 10.04 -5.84 -25.81
CA THR A 71 10.29 -4.58 -26.48
C THR A 71 11.77 -4.20 -26.33
N ASP A 72 12.20 -3.08 -26.88
CA ASP A 72 13.54 -2.54 -26.71
C ASP A 72 13.83 -1.99 -25.29
N GLU A 73 12.79 -1.68 -24.53
CA GLU A 73 12.90 -1.15 -23.15
C GLU A 73 12.69 -2.20 -22.05
N GLU A 74 11.79 -3.17 -22.30
CA GLU A 74 11.39 -4.13 -21.26
C GLU A 74 11.01 -5.51 -21.81
N LEU A 75 11.13 -6.50 -20.95
CA LEU A 75 10.58 -7.84 -21.09
C LEU A 75 9.42 -8.01 -20.11
N ARG A 76 8.23 -8.32 -20.62
CA ARG A 76 7.06 -8.63 -19.79
C ARG A 76 6.75 -10.12 -19.80
N LEU A 77 6.74 -10.73 -18.63
CA LEU A 77 6.14 -12.03 -18.44
C LEU A 77 4.65 -11.82 -18.17
N VAL A 78 3.81 -12.27 -19.10
CA VAL A 78 2.35 -12.08 -19.05
C VAL A 78 1.69 -13.41 -18.69
N TYR A 79 0.79 -13.37 -17.70
CA TYR A 79 -0.07 -14.47 -17.34
C TYR A 79 -1.52 -14.08 -17.63
N ALA A 80 -2.14 -14.72 -18.60
CA ALA A 80 -3.48 -14.39 -19.09
C ALA A 80 -4.32 -15.66 -19.29
N PRO A 81 -4.75 -16.30 -18.20
CA PRO A 81 -5.59 -17.50 -18.29
C PRO A 81 -6.98 -17.15 -18.86
N SER A 82 -7.62 -18.12 -19.49
CA SER A 82 -8.97 -17.97 -20.03
C SER A 82 -9.97 -17.73 -18.91
N ARG A 83 -10.88 -16.77 -19.11
CA ARG A 83 -11.96 -16.40 -18.18
C ARG A 83 -11.53 -15.79 -16.84
N GLU A 84 -10.28 -15.43 -16.70
CA GLU A 84 -9.76 -14.78 -15.50
C GLU A 84 -9.08 -13.45 -15.84
N THR A 85 -8.82 -12.60 -14.84
CA THR A 85 -8.04 -11.37 -15.05
C THR A 85 -6.58 -11.72 -15.32
N SER A 86 -5.92 -10.97 -16.16
CA SER A 86 -4.50 -11.10 -16.45
C SER A 86 -3.64 -10.35 -15.45
N GLY A 87 -2.36 -10.72 -15.41
CA GLY A 87 -1.33 -10.01 -14.70
C GLY A 87 0.00 -10.10 -15.45
N TRP A 88 0.94 -9.22 -15.13
CA TRP A 88 2.26 -9.27 -15.72
C TRP A 88 3.34 -8.80 -14.75
N ILE A 89 4.58 -9.19 -15.04
CA ILE A 89 5.78 -8.71 -14.38
C ILE A 89 6.68 -8.11 -15.46
N ALA A 90 7.08 -6.84 -15.30
CA ALA A 90 7.97 -6.17 -16.23
C ALA A 90 9.42 -6.15 -15.72
N PHE A 91 10.35 -6.50 -16.58
CA PHE A 91 11.79 -6.44 -16.35
C PHE A 91 12.39 -5.41 -17.30
N LEU A 92 12.80 -4.27 -16.77
CA LEU A 92 13.43 -3.22 -17.56
C LEU A 92 14.82 -3.68 -18.00
N LEU A 93 15.11 -3.65 -19.31
CA LEU A 93 16.32 -4.22 -19.89
C LEU A 93 17.58 -3.46 -19.47
N ARG A 94 17.54 -2.12 -19.44
CA ARG A 94 18.69 -1.29 -19.05
C ARG A 94 19.17 -1.57 -17.62
N PRO A 95 18.32 -1.58 -16.58
CA PRO A 95 18.73 -1.98 -15.23
C PRO A 95 19.28 -3.40 -15.15
N LEU A 96 18.73 -4.37 -15.90
CA LEU A 96 19.24 -5.75 -15.90
C LEU A 96 20.72 -5.86 -16.30
N ALA A 97 21.21 -4.95 -17.14
CA ALA A 97 22.60 -4.92 -17.58
C ALA A 97 23.56 -4.33 -16.53
N THR A 98 23.05 -3.81 -15.41
CA THR A 98 23.86 -3.19 -14.37
C THR A 98 24.16 -4.14 -13.20
N VAL A 99 25.17 -3.81 -12.40
CA VAL A 99 25.49 -4.56 -11.17
C VAL A 99 24.30 -4.54 -10.20
N ALA A 100 23.63 -3.41 -10.06
CA ALA A 100 22.45 -3.26 -9.21
C ALA A 100 21.25 -4.10 -9.68
N GLY A 101 21.15 -4.42 -10.96
CA GLY A 101 20.11 -5.26 -11.55
C GLY A 101 20.32 -6.76 -11.45
N ARG A 102 21.48 -7.23 -10.93
CA ARG A 102 21.76 -8.68 -10.79
C ARG A 102 20.68 -9.46 -10.04
N PRO A 103 20.10 -8.99 -8.93
CA PRO A 103 19.02 -9.70 -8.25
C PRO A 103 17.77 -9.86 -9.14
N MET A 104 17.44 -8.83 -9.93
CA MET A 104 16.33 -8.85 -10.88
C MET A 104 16.59 -9.85 -12.02
N LEU A 105 17.81 -9.89 -12.55
CA LEU A 105 18.20 -10.87 -13.54
C LEU A 105 18.14 -12.30 -12.97
N GLY A 106 18.56 -12.48 -11.72
CA GLY A 106 18.43 -13.75 -10.99
C GLY A 106 16.96 -14.18 -10.87
N GLY A 107 16.06 -13.27 -10.55
CA GLY A 107 14.60 -13.51 -10.52
C GLY A 107 14.04 -13.89 -11.88
N LEU A 108 14.41 -13.17 -12.94
CA LEU A 108 13.99 -13.49 -14.31
C LEU A 108 14.47 -14.88 -14.73
N LYS A 109 15.74 -15.19 -14.47
CA LYS A 109 16.33 -16.51 -14.77
C LYS A 109 15.59 -17.62 -14.00
N LEU A 110 15.27 -17.39 -12.73
CA LEU A 110 14.54 -18.36 -11.91
C LEU A 110 13.12 -18.63 -12.45
N LEU A 111 12.43 -17.61 -12.95
CA LEU A 111 11.08 -17.74 -13.49
C LEU A 111 11.07 -18.47 -14.85
N LEU A 112 12.06 -18.19 -15.71
CA LEU A 112 12.15 -18.75 -17.06
C LEU A 112 13.13 -19.92 -17.14
N ASP A 113 13.51 -20.52 -16.00
CA ASP A 113 14.37 -21.70 -15.98
C ASP A 113 13.68 -22.91 -16.64
N SER A 114 14.42 -23.59 -17.51
CA SER A 114 13.90 -24.73 -18.26
C SER A 114 13.39 -25.86 -17.37
N PHE A 115 14.05 -26.10 -16.21
CA PHE A 115 13.58 -27.11 -15.27
C PHE A 115 12.20 -26.75 -14.72
N ARG A 116 12.01 -25.49 -14.31
CA ARG A 116 10.70 -24.99 -13.80
C ARG A 116 9.62 -24.94 -14.87
N LEU A 117 9.99 -24.68 -16.10
CA LEU A 117 9.02 -24.66 -17.20
C LEU A 117 8.55 -26.07 -17.59
N PHE A 118 9.46 -27.06 -17.60
CA PHE A 118 9.20 -28.34 -18.26
C PHE A 118 9.31 -29.55 -17.33
N ASN A 119 10.29 -29.61 -16.45
CA ASN A 119 10.70 -30.81 -15.74
C ASN A 119 10.30 -30.88 -14.27
N ASP A 120 9.85 -29.78 -13.68
CA ASP A 120 9.39 -29.76 -12.29
C ASP A 120 8.01 -30.42 -12.15
N ALA A 121 7.63 -30.77 -10.94
CA ALA A 121 6.29 -31.29 -10.64
C ALA A 121 5.22 -30.28 -11.11
N GLU A 122 4.10 -30.76 -11.61
CA GLU A 122 3.07 -29.94 -12.24
C GLU A 122 2.62 -28.75 -11.36
N ASN A 123 2.48 -28.99 -10.05
CA ASN A 123 2.13 -27.96 -9.05
C ASN A 123 3.22 -26.93 -8.78
N ARG A 124 4.45 -27.14 -9.24
CA ARG A 124 5.61 -26.24 -9.10
C ARG A 124 6.01 -25.58 -10.41
N ARG A 125 5.41 -25.95 -11.53
CA ARG A 125 5.66 -25.32 -12.82
C ARG A 125 5.15 -23.88 -12.81
N LEU A 126 5.74 -23.04 -13.64
CA LEU A 126 5.45 -21.61 -13.72
C LEU A 126 3.94 -21.28 -13.79
N PRO A 127 3.09 -21.96 -14.58
CA PRO A 127 1.66 -21.71 -14.59
C PRO A 127 1.00 -21.89 -13.22
N ALA A 128 1.34 -22.98 -12.51
CA ALA A 128 0.80 -23.28 -11.19
C ALA A 128 1.27 -22.27 -10.13
N VAL A 129 2.54 -21.87 -10.18
CA VAL A 129 3.11 -20.85 -9.28
C VAL A 129 2.45 -19.50 -9.49
N LEU A 130 2.23 -19.06 -10.75
CA LEU A 130 1.56 -17.81 -11.05
C LEU A 130 0.10 -17.83 -10.63
N LYS A 131 -0.60 -18.95 -10.82
CA LYS A 131 -1.96 -19.15 -10.31
C LYS A 131 -2.00 -19.07 -8.78
N ALA A 132 -1.14 -19.81 -8.08
CA ALA A 132 -1.08 -19.79 -6.62
C ALA A 132 -0.74 -18.40 -6.07
N SER A 133 0.17 -17.67 -6.72
CA SER A 133 0.52 -16.27 -6.36
C SER A 133 -0.71 -15.36 -6.45
N ARG A 134 -1.52 -15.52 -7.49
CA ARG A 134 -2.72 -14.74 -7.68
C ARG A 134 -3.83 -15.10 -6.68
N ASP A 135 -4.04 -16.39 -6.45
CA ASP A 135 -5.00 -16.85 -5.45
C ASP A 135 -4.62 -16.34 -4.06
N ALA A 136 -3.32 -16.34 -3.73
CA ALA A 136 -2.79 -15.75 -2.51
C ALA A 136 -3.04 -14.22 -2.45
N GLN A 137 -2.85 -13.49 -3.55
CA GLN A 137 -3.12 -12.06 -3.62
C GLN A 137 -4.60 -11.74 -3.37
N THR A 138 -5.50 -12.52 -3.92
CA THR A 138 -6.95 -12.37 -3.68
C THR A 138 -7.29 -12.62 -2.22
N THR A 139 -6.73 -13.66 -1.62
CA THR A 139 -6.90 -13.98 -0.20
C THR A 139 -6.36 -12.86 0.70
N VAL A 140 -5.15 -12.35 0.41
CA VAL A 140 -4.56 -11.21 1.14
C VAL A 140 -5.44 -9.97 1.03
N SER A 141 -5.98 -9.67 -0.15
CA SER A 141 -6.86 -8.51 -0.35
C SER A 141 -8.14 -8.62 0.47
N THR A 142 -8.73 -9.82 0.56
CA THR A 142 -9.93 -10.06 1.38
C THR A 142 -9.63 -9.89 2.87
N ILE A 143 -8.57 -10.54 3.36
CA ILE A 143 -8.13 -10.42 4.76
C ILE A 143 -7.81 -8.97 5.10
N LEU A 144 -7.13 -8.25 4.21
CA LEU A 144 -6.81 -6.83 4.41
C LEU A 144 -8.09 -5.97 4.50
N ALA A 145 -9.09 -6.24 3.66
CA ALA A 145 -10.36 -5.52 3.71
C ALA A 145 -11.07 -5.74 5.06
N GLU A 146 -11.11 -6.97 5.56
CA GLU A 146 -11.67 -7.28 6.88
C GLU A 146 -10.91 -6.58 8.01
N GLN A 147 -9.58 -6.57 7.95
CA GLN A 147 -8.73 -5.89 8.93
C GLN A 147 -8.94 -4.37 8.91
N VAL A 148 -9.10 -3.76 7.73
CA VAL A 148 -9.41 -2.32 7.59
C VAL A 148 -10.76 -1.99 8.21
N VAL A 149 -11.80 -2.79 7.95
CA VAL A 149 -13.14 -2.59 8.55
C VAL A 149 -13.07 -2.74 10.07
N GLY A 150 -12.38 -3.76 10.57
CA GLY A 150 -12.15 -3.95 11.99
C GLY A 150 -11.44 -2.75 12.64
N ALA A 151 -10.36 -2.26 12.02
CA ALA A 151 -9.63 -1.09 12.51
C ALA A 151 -10.46 0.19 12.51
N LEU A 152 -11.31 0.41 11.49
CA LEU A 152 -12.25 1.54 11.44
C LEU A 152 -13.28 1.45 12.58
N HIS A 153 -13.79 0.25 12.86
CA HIS A 153 -14.73 0.02 13.94
C HIS A 153 -14.10 0.33 15.31
N GLU A 154 -12.90 -0.18 15.58
CA GLU A 154 -12.18 0.10 16.83
C GLU A 154 -11.85 1.58 16.99
N LEU A 155 -11.45 2.26 15.91
CA LEU A 155 -11.19 3.70 15.92
C LEU A 155 -12.47 4.49 16.23
N LEU A 156 -13.60 4.14 15.60
CA LEU A 156 -14.89 4.74 15.86
C LEU A 156 -15.34 4.50 17.31
N ARG A 157 -15.19 3.29 17.83
CA ARG A 157 -15.49 2.93 19.22
C ARG A 157 -14.68 3.79 20.18
N GLY A 158 -13.38 3.92 19.97
CA GLY A 158 -12.49 4.72 20.80
C GLY A 158 -12.84 6.22 20.77
N LEU A 159 -13.15 6.77 19.59
CA LEU A 159 -13.57 8.17 19.45
C LEU A 159 -14.95 8.42 20.07
N THR A 160 -15.89 7.49 19.93
CA THR A 160 -17.21 7.57 20.57
C THR A 160 -17.10 7.54 22.09
N ALA A 161 -16.26 6.69 22.64
CA ALA A 161 -16.00 6.65 24.09
C ALA A 161 -15.34 7.95 24.60
N ALA A 162 -14.53 8.61 23.77
CA ALA A 162 -13.87 9.87 24.13
C ALA A 162 -14.83 11.08 24.03
N GLU A 163 -15.62 11.17 22.97
CA GLU A 163 -16.46 12.32 22.63
C GLU A 163 -17.85 11.88 22.09
N PRO A 164 -18.71 11.25 22.92
CA PRO A 164 -19.94 10.62 22.47
C PRO A 164 -20.92 11.60 21.82
N LYS A 165 -21.00 12.84 22.33
CA LYS A 165 -21.92 13.86 21.80
C LYS A 165 -21.50 14.33 20.40
N LEU A 166 -20.20 14.56 20.21
CA LEU A 166 -19.66 15.02 18.93
C LEU A 166 -19.80 13.94 17.86
N ILE A 167 -19.38 12.72 18.19
CA ILE A 167 -19.44 11.60 17.22
C ILE A 167 -20.89 11.22 16.93
N GLY A 168 -21.79 11.24 17.92
CA GLY A 168 -23.22 11.00 17.70
C GLY A 168 -23.87 12.04 16.78
N ALA A 169 -23.56 13.31 16.95
CA ALA A 169 -24.05 14.37 16.06
C ALA A 169 -23.51 14.20 14.63
N LEU A 170 -22.20 13.95 14.47
CA LEU A 170 -21.60 13.74 13.15
C LEU A 170 -22.14 12.49 12.46
N ALA A 171 -22.38 11.41 13.20
CA ALA A 171 -22.97 10.19 12.65
C ALA A 171 -24.39 10.39 12.14
N ALA A 172 -25.16 11.28 12.79
CA ALA A 172 -26.52 11.61 12.38
C ALA A 172 -26.58 12.61 11.22
N GLU A 173 -25.74 13.65 11.25
CA GLU A 173 -25.79 14.76 10.31
C GLU A 173 -24.87 14.56 9.08
N GLN A 174 -23.68 13.98 9.28
CA GLN A 174 -22.63 13.87 8.25
C GLN A 174 -21.89 12.51 8.32
N PRO A 175 -22.59 11.37 8.15
CA PRO A 175 -21.99 10.05 8.29
C PRO A 175 -20.85 9.80 7.29
N GLN A 176 -20.97 10.32 6.07
CA GLN A 176 -19.93 10.20 5.04
C GLN A 176 -18.65 10.94 5.45
N HIS A 177 -18.77 12.16 5.98
CA HIS A 177 -17.62 12.94 6.45
C HIS A 177 -16.91 12.29 7.65
N LEU A 178 -17.69 11.68 8.55
CA LEU A 178 -17.14 10.88 9.65
C LEU A 178 -16.34 9.68 9.13
N TYR A 179 -16.91 8.92 8.18
CA TYR A 179 -16.24 7.77 7.56
C TYR A 179 -14.95 8.17 6.86
N GLU A 180 -14.97 9.24 6.06
CA GLU A 180 -13.78 9.76 5.36
C GLU A 180 -12.70 10.22 6.35
N GLY A 181 -13.08 10.80 7.48
CA GLY A 181 -12.17 11.17 8.55
C GLY A 181 -11.48 9.97 9.18
N LEU A 182 -12.22 8.91 9.48
CA LEU A 182 -11.68 7.65 10.02
C LEU A 182 -10.74 6.98 9.02
N LEU A 183 -11.14 6.89 7.76
CA LEU A 183 -10.32 6.33 6.69
C LEU A 183 -9.03 7.13 6.51
N THR A 184 -9.10 8.47 6.60
CA THR A 184 -7.93 9.35 6.52
C THR A 184 -6.93 9.06 7.64
N VAL A 185 -7.38 8.77 8.86
CA VAL A 185 -6.48 8.37 9.95
C VAL A 185 -5.74 7.09 9.61
N LEU A 186 -6.45 6.06 9.12
CA LEU A 186 -5.80 4.81 8.70
C LEU A 186 -4.78 5.05 7.59
N MET A 187 -5.12 5.84 6.57
CA MET A 187 -4.21 6.17 5.48
C MET A 187 -2.97 6.93 5.98
N ARG A 188 -3.12 7.84 6.97
CA ARG A 188 -1.98 8.51 7.61
C ARG A 188 -1.07 7.52 8.32
N LEU A 189 -1.63 6.56 9.07
CA LEU A 189 -0.86 5.53 9.77
C LEU A 189 -0.10 4.63 8.79
N VAL A 190 -0.76 4.16 7.74
CA VAL A 190 -0.12 3.35 6.67
C VAL A 190 1.03 4.11 6.02
N PHE A 191 0.82 5.39 5.68
CA PHE A 191 1.87 6.24 5.09
C PHE A 191 3.07 6.38 6.02
N ILE A 192 2.85 6.64 7.31
CA ILE A 192 3.93 6.82 8.29
C ILE A 192 4.68 5.51 8.51
N LEU A 193 3.95 4.40 8.69
CA LEU A 193 4.56 3.07 8.86
C LEU A 193 5.41 2.68 7.65
N TYR A 194 4.95 2.97 6.44
CA TYR A 194 5.73 2.78 5.23
C TYR A 194 6.98 3.66 5.19
N ALA A 195 6.85 4.94 5.60
CA ALA A 195 7.97 5.87 5.65
C ALA A 195 9.02 5.45 6.71
N GLU A 196 8.57 4.94 7.86
CA GLU A 196 9.44 4.37 8.90
C GLU A 196 10.14 3.10 8.42
N ASP A 197 9.44 2.25 7.65
CA ASP A 197 10.01 1.03 7.08
C ASP A 197 11.13 1.28 6.06
N ARG A 198 11.03 2.40 5.36
CA ARG A 198 11.99 2.82 4.34
C ARG A 198 13.02 3.82 4.83
N ASP A 199 13.13 4.05 6.14
CA ASP A 199 14.02 5.04 6.75
C ASP A 199 13.89 6.45 6.16
N LEU A 200 12.67 6.80 5.75
CA LEU A 200 12.36 8.13 5.19
C LEU A 200 12.05 9.18 6.28
N THR A 201 11.88 8.73 7.52
CA THR A 201 11.64 9.56 8.69
C THR A 201 12.50 9.08 9.87
N PRO A 202 13.16 9.96 10.60
CA PRO A 202 13.31 11.41 10.36
C PRO A 202 14.17 11.70 9.12
N SER A 203 13.98 12.86 8.52
CA SER A 203 14.65 13.27 7.28
C SER A 203 16.13 13.67 7.46
N CYS A 204 16.72 13.44 8.62
CA CYS A 204 18.08 13.85 8.97
C CYS A 204 18.95 12.64 9.33
N THR A 205 20.26 12.80 9.12
CA THR A 205 21.28 11.84 9.50
C THR A 205 21.75 11.99 10.95
N ASP A 206 21.22 12.97 11.68
CA ASP A 206 21.56 13.21 13.09
C ASP A 206 21.01 12.09 13.98
N GLU A 207 21.89 11.39 14.64
CA GLU A 207 21.59 10.26 15.52
C GLU A 207 20.73 10.66 16.71
N LYS A 208 20.95 11.86 17.27
CA LYS A 208 20.15 12.38 18.39
C LYS A 208 18.70 12.66 17.97
N ALA A 209 18.51 13.25 16.80
CA ALA A 209 17.19 13.51 16.25
C ALA A 209 16.46 12.20 15.89
N ARG A 210 17.20 11.19 15.41
CA ARG A 210 16.66 9.85 15.16
C ARG A 210 16.20 9.20 16.46
N ALA A 211 17.02 9.21 17.51
CA ALA A 211 16.67 8.67 18.81
C ALA A 211 15.43 9.39 19.42
N LEU A 212 15.36 10.71 19.29
CA LEU A 212 14.21 11.50 19.73
C LEU A 212 12.93 11.12 18.98
N TYR A 213 13.04 10.92 17.66
CA TYR A 213 11.92 10.47 16.83
C TYR A 213 11.44 9.09 17.26
N GLU A 214 12.33 8.12 17.38
CA GLU A 214 11.99 6.74 17.77
C GLU A 214 11.30 6.68 19.15
N GLN A 215 11.82 7.41 20.13
CA GLN A 215 11.26 7.43 21.49
C GLN A 215 9.94 8.20 21.60
N GLY A 216 9.83 9.34 20.89
CA GLY A 216 8.75 10.30 21.06
C GLY A 216 7.64 10.25 20.02
N TYR A 217 8.00 9.98 18.76
CA TYR A 217 7.11 10.21 17.61
C TYR A 217 6.84 8.96 16.78
N SER A 218 7.76 7.98 16.72
CA SER A 218 7.59 6.77 15.92
C SER A 218 6.28 6.05 16.21
N VAL A 219 5.56 5.69 15.16
CA VAL A 219 4.31 4.91 15.24
C VAL A 219 4.63 3.47 15.64
N ARG A 220 5.73 2.90 15.14
CA ARG A 220 6.21 1.58 15.58
C ARG A 220 6.58 1.58 17.08
N GLY A 221 7.29 2.62 17.53
CA GLY A 221 7.62 2.79 18.94
C GLY A 221 6.38 2.97 19.82
N LEU A 222 5.37 3.69 19.33
CA LEU A 222 4.09 3.82 20.02
C LEU A 222 3.37 2.47 20.13
N HIS A 223 3.34 1.69 19.05
CA HIS A 223 2.73 0.36 19.03
C HIS A 223 3.43 -0.59 20.00
N ALA A 224 4.77 -0.66 19.98
CA ALA A 224 5.55 -1.48 20.90
C ALA A 224 5.28 -1.11 22.37
N LYS A 225 5.20 0.19 22.67
CA LYS A 225 4.87 0.68 24.01
C LYS A 225 3.45 0.29 24.43
N LEU A 226 2.47 0.37 23.54
CA LEU A 226 1.09 -0.02 23.85
C LEU A 226 0.96 -1.52 24.11
N LEU A 227 1.71 -2.36 23.36
CA LEU A 227 1.77 -3.80 23.62
C LEU A 227 2.39 -4.12 24.99
N ASP A 228 3.48 -3.44 25.36
CA ASP A 228 4.11 -3.60 26.66
C ASP A 228 3.17 -3.12 27.80
N ASP A 229 2.52 -1.98 27.61
CA ASP A 229 1.52 -1.45 28.55
C ASP A 229 0.31 -2.41 28.69
N GLN A 230 -0.14 -3.02 27.61
CA GLN A 230 -1.23 -4.00 27.62
C GLN A 230 -0.83 -5.27 28.38
N ALA A 231 0.39 -5.75 28.18
CA ALA A 231 0.89 -6.93 28.87
C ALA A 231 1.06 -6.69 30.39
N ARG A 232 1.48 -5.48 30.78
CA ARG A 232 1.71 -5.14 32.21
C ARG A 232 0.45 -4.70 32.96
N TYR A 233 -0.48 -4.07 32.24
CA TYR A 233 -1.66 -3.41 32.85
C TYR A 233 -2.93 -3.66 32.02
N PRO A 234 -3.36 -4.91 31.85
CA PRO A 234 -4.48 -5.26 30.97
C PRO A 234 -5.78 -4.56 31.37
N ASP A 235 -6.04 -4.42 32.67
CA ASP A 235 -7.30 -3.87 33.20
C ASP A 235 -7.44 -2.35 33.02
N THR A 236 -6.34 -1.63 32.79
CA THR A 236 -6.33 -0.16 32.70
C THR A 236 -5.96 0.38 31.34
N ILE A 237 -5.73 -0.49 30.36
CA ILE A 237 -5.28 -0.08 29.02
C ILE A 237 -6.30 0.83 28.33
N GLU A 238 -7.59 0.58 28.52
CA GLU A 238 -8.68 1.37 27.90
C GLU A 238 -8.77 2.80 28.49
N GLU A 239 -8.27 3.03 29.68
CA GLU A 239 -8.23 4.35 30.32
C GLU A 239 -7.04 5.20 29.86
N ARG A 240 -6.04 4.58 29.21
CA ARG A 240 -4.81 5.23 28.74
C ARG A 240 -5.01 5.97 27.42
N ARG A 241 -5.37 7.23 27.49
CA ARG A 241 -5.72 8.06 26.32
C ARG A 241 -4.55 8.83 25.68
N GLY A 242 -3.29 8.53 26.03
CA GLY A 242 -2.11 9.27 25.55
C GLY A 242 -1.75 9.05 24.09
N ALA A 243 -2.08 7.90 23.52
CA ALA A 243 -1.71 7.49 22.17
C ALA A 243 -2.25 8.44 21.09
N TRP A 244 -3.53 8.83 21.19
CA TRP A 244 -4.14 9.76 20.24
C TRP A 244 -3.42 11.12 20.19
N GLY A 245 -3.07 11.67 21.36
CA GLY A 245 -2.32 12.92 21.43
C GLY A 245 -0.94 12.85 20.75
N ARG A 246 -0.25 11.70 20.86
CA ARG A 246 1.03 11.48 20.17
C ARG A 246 0.86 11.40 18.66
N LEU A 247 -0.17 10.72 18.15
CA LEU A 247 -0.45 10.66 16.73
C LEU A 247 -0.74 12.05 16.15
N ILE A 248 -1.58 12.84 16.81
CA ILE A 248 -1.87 14.22 16.36
C ILE A 248 -0.62 15.11 16.42
N ALA A 249 0.23 14.93 17.44
CA ALA A 249 1.50 15.64 17.56
C ALA A 249 2.47 15.29 16.41
N LEU A 250 2.41 14.07 15.89
CA LEU A 250 3.19 13.63 14.73
C LEU A 250 2.61 14.14 13.40
N PHE A 251 1.29 14.13 13.22
CA PHE A 251 0.66 14.55 11.95
C PHE A 251 0.93 16.02 11.60
N ARG A 252 1.06 16.89 12.61
CA ARG A 252 1.32 18.32 12.41
C ARG A 252 2.68 18.62 11.75
N PRO A 253 3.82 18.13 12.27
CA PRO A 253 5.11 18.39 11.64
C PRO A 253 5.26 17.67 10.30
N ILE A 254 4.57 16.56 10.04
CA ILE A 254 4.56 15.96 8.71
C ILE A 254 3.88 16.89 7.70
N HIS A 255 2.80 17.60 8.09
CA HIS A 255 2.13 18.55 7.21
C HIS A 255 2.94 19.84 7.01
N ALA A 256 3.30 20.49 8.11
CA ALA A 256 3.85 21.85 8.11
C ALA A 256 5.39 21.91 8.21
N GLY A 257 6.04 20.78 8.46
CA GLY A 257 7.44 20.74 8.84
C GLY A 257 7.66 21.03 10.32
N ASP A 258 8.86 20.73 10.79
CA ASP A 258 9.33 21.11 12.11
C ASP A 258 10.27 22.30 12.04
N ARG A 259 10.28 23.14 13.09
CA ARG A 259 11.14 24.36 13.17
C ARG A 259 12.64 24.04 13.12
N THR A 260 13.02 22.85 13.56
CA THR A 260 14.42 22.38 13.57
C THR A 260 14.82 21.67 12.28
N GLY A 261 13.88 21.40 11.37
CA GLY A 261 14.12 20.81 10.05
C GLY A 261 14.34 19.28 10.05
N TRP A 262 14.20 18.61 11.17
CA TRP A 262 14.35 17.14 11.24
C TRP A 262 13.15 16.36 10.66
N ILE A 263 11.96 16.97 10.62
CA ILE A 263 10.84 16.50 9.79
C ILE A 263 10.57 17.58 8.74
N ARG A 264 10.83 17.24 7.48
CA ARG A 264 10.51 18.12 6.36
C ARG A 264 9.01 18.13 6.12
N ALA A 265 8.46 19.30 5.84
CA ALA A 265 7.07 19.43 5.42
C ALA A 265 6.81 18.56 4.18
N ARG A 266 5.83 17.67 4.26
CA ARG A 266 5.35 16.89 3.13
C ARG A 266 4.11 17.51 2.50
N GLY A 267 3.40 18.38 3.22
CA GLY A 267 2.19 19.05 2.77
C GLY A 267 1.08 18.08 2.34
N GLY A 268 0.34 18.49 1.33
CA GLY A 268 -0.66 17.62 0.69
C GLY A 268 -1.97 17.49 1.46
N LYS A 269 -2.97 16.91 0.77
CA LYS A 269 -4.33 16.79 1.32
C LYS A 269 -4.40 15.79 2.48
N LEU A 270 -3.59 14.73 2.45
CA LEU A 270 -3.68 13.64 3.43
C LEU A 270 -3.46 14.11 4.86
N PHE A 271 -2.42 14.93 5.11
CA PHE A 271 -2.09 15.42 6.46
C PHE A 271 -2.69 16.79 6.78
N ASN A 272 -3.49 17.37 5.88
CA ASN A 272 -4.12 18.67 6.14
C ASN A 272 -4.99 18.59 7.42
N PRO A 273 -4.67 19.41 8.45
CA PRO A 273 -5.40 19.39 9.71
C PRO A 273 -6.81 19.98 9.58
N ASP A 274 -7.08 20.80 8.57
CA ASP A 274 -8.35 21.48 8.40
C ASP A 274 -9.38 20.66 7.63
N ALA A 275 -8.93 19.61 6.94
CA ALA A 275 -9.83 18.69 6.22
C ALA A 275 -10.83 17.96 7.14
N PHE A 276 -10.39 17.63 8.36
CA PHE A 276 -11.23 16.91 9.33
C PHE A 276 -11.09 17.53 10.73
N PRO A 277 -11.85 18.59 11.02
CA PRO A 277 -11.81 19.28 12.32
C PRO A 277 -12.15 18.38 13.51
N LEU A 278 -12.95 17.31 13.30
CA LEU A 278 -13.29 16.32 14.32
C LEU A 278 -12.05 15.68 14.96
N LEU A 279 -10.99 15.47 14.19
CA LEU A 279 -9.75 14.89 14.67
C LEU A 279 -8.98 15.83 15.62
N LYS A 280 -9.17 17.15 15.49
CA LYS A 280 -8.62 18.16 16.41
C LYS A 280 -9.47 18.31 17.67
N ALA A 281 -10.79 18.22 17.57
CA ALA A 281 -11.73 18.47 18.67
C ALA A 281 -11.53 17.47 19.82
N ALA A 282 -11.23 16.22 19.52
CA ALA A 282 -10.91 15.20 20.53
C ALA A 282 -9.67 15.56 21.39
N GLN A 283 -8.83 16.51 20.95
CA GLN A 283 -7.67 17.00 21.68
C GLN A 283 -7.97 18.29 22.50
N ILE A 284 -8.79 19.20 22.02
CA ILE A 284 -8.99 20.56 22.59
C ILE A 284 -9.69 20.50 23.96
N ARG A 285 -10.66 19.63 24.15
CA ARG A 285 -11.37 19.47 25.42
C ARG A 285 -10.49 18.99 26.57
N ARG A 286 -9.39 18.31 26.27
CA ARG A 286 -8.44 17.82 27.27
C ARG A 286 -7.61 18.94 27.90
N SER A 287 -7.20 19.95 27.10
CA SER A 287 -6.47 21.11 27.62
C SER A 287 -7.35 21.99 28.52
N ARG A 288 -8.65 22.15 28.20
CA ARG A 288 -9.61 22.89 29.01
C ARG A 288 -9.98 22.20 30.32
N ARG A 289 -10.06 20.85 30.35
CA ARG A 289 -10.27 20.11 31.59
C ARG A 289 -9.04 20.08 32.50
N ALA A 290 -7.85 20.11 31.94
CA ALA A 290 -6.60 20.21 32.73
C ALA A 290 -6.45 21.61 33.35
N SER A 291 -6.84 22.68 32.65
CA SER A 291 -6.80 24.06 33.17
C SER A 291 -7.92 24.38 34.17
N SER A 292 -9.03 23.64 34.15
CA SER A 292 -10.15 23.83 35.12
C SER A 292 -10.00 23.00 36.39
N ARG A 293 -8.92 22.20 36.55
CA ARG A 293 -8.63 21.42 37.77
C ARG A 293 -7.44 21.98 38.55
N SER A 294 -7.21 23.27 38.56
CA SER A 294 -6.35 23.95 39.52
C SER A 294 -7.15 24.94 40.38
N PRO A 295 -7.84 24.49 41.41
CA PRO A 295 -8.23 25.37 42.52
C PRO A 295 -7.43 25.01 43.74
N MET A 296 -6.16 25.41 43.81
CA MET A 296 -5.43 25.50 45.10
C MET A 296 -4.41 26.62 45.01
N ALA A 297 -4.90 27.83 44.93
CA ALA A 297 -4.13 29.02 45.27
C ALA A 297 -5.07 30.13 45.73
N ALA A 298 -5.84 29.87 46.80
CA ALA A 298 -6.57 30.91 47.50
C ALA A 298 -6.82 30.45 48.94
N CYS A 299 -5.75 30.30 49.72
CA CYS A 299 -5.84 30.25 51.17
C CYS A 299 -4.46 30.51 51.77
N CYS A 300 -3.94 31.74 51.63
CA CYS A 300 -2.88 32.27 52.48
C CYS A 300 -2.81 33.79 52.32
N ALA A 301 -3.88 34.48 52.74
CA ALA A 301 -3.83 35.90 52.95
C ALA A 301 -4.90 36.30 53.98
N SER A 302 -4.71 35.87 55.25
CA SER A 302 -5.44 36.45 56.36
C SER A 302 -4.89 35.94 57.66
N SER A 303 -3.76 36.50 58.09
CA SER A 303 -3.37 36.57 59.50
C SER A 303 -2.18 37.51 59.65
N LYS A 304 -2.45 38.83 59.58
CA LYS A 304 -1.68 39.84 60.30
C LYS A 304 -2.69 40.76 60.96
N GLY A 305 -2.72 40.72 62.25
CA GLY A 305 -3.53 41.56 63.10
C GLY A 305 -3.57 41.02 64.52
N CYS A 306 -2.56 41.24 65.28
CA CYS A 306 -2.35 41.62 66.64
C CYS A 306 -0.95 41.26 67.08
#